data_b2fe5ee52dc0cc4d9156269a425ceb51
#
_entry.id   b2fe5ee52dc0cc4d9156269a425ceb51
#
_cell.length_a   1.000
_cell.length_b   1.000
_cell.length_c   1.000
_cell.angle_alpha   90.00
_cell.angle_beta   90.00
_cell.angle_gamma   90.00
#
_symmetry.space_group_name_H-M   'P 1'
#
loop_
_entity.id
_entity.type
_entity.pdbx_description
1 polymer ?
#
loop_
_entity_poly.entity_id
_entity_poly.type
_entity_poly.pdbx_seq_one_letter_code
_entity_poly.pdbx_strand_id
1 'polypeptide(L)'
;MKNLLANDLVIQEENCNLSCKYCLTGQSSYKEGHLDKLIFQPPRKSDCASGTTLRGRIDRIIQVTTENMGLPILKVTGGEIFLVRGMMELLEEIAPRFATLVVQTNGVLVNRDYLERLAKLGNICLQISLDGTSYEANAYRSNNSELHQKIYSRLDNIFSFGIPTEIYCVLNNRSLPELQNTLNDLKQYGEHLSVFPFPVRGPDSEQFQVKPDQIPILRSIWETYDSFQPIMPPRAYWQRLMRFYEEKGRNFSCHLPRFAFTTFDDGFVTSCPNIWFNKIGNVVTQEVEPVVESIGNTPFHQILLAPKPRLDACKGCFTPWDTLSMFMDGEITLDELCSTPMYRAPAVRQRLQEIYSEYWETQKCLV
;
A
#
# COMPACT_ATOMS: atom_id res chain seq x y z
N MET A 1 16.15 14.49 13.01
CA MET A 1 15.33 14.04 11.85
C MET A 1 14.21 13.15 12.38
N LYS A 2 13.01 13.24 11.85
CA LYS A 2 11.95 12.31 12.24
C LYS A 2 12.27 10.89 11.77
N ASN A 3 12.09 9.94 12.65
CA ASN A 3 12.22 8.52 12.34
C ASN A 3 11.01 8.07 11.52
N LEU A 4 11.06 8.19 10.17
CA LEU A 4 10.07 7.64 9.26
C LEU A 4 10.50 6.24 8.81
N LEU A 5 9.54 5.45 8.33
CA LEU A 5 9.75 4.05 7.94
C LEU A 5 9.84 3.89 6.41
N ALA A 6 8.96 4.55 5.67
CA ALA A 6 8.76 4.24 4.26
C ALA A 6 8.44 5.47 3.40
N ASN A 7 8.91 5.43 2.16
CA ASN A 7 8.41 6.24 1.06
C ASN A 7 7.60 5.35 0.09
N ASP A 8 6.37 5.76 -0.24
CA ASP A 8 5.53 5.14 -1.26
C ASP A 8 5.72 5.92 -2.57
N LEU A 9 6.63 5.45 -3.43
CA LEU A 9 6.96 6.09 -4.71
C LEU A 9 5.97 5.68 -5.78
N VAL A 10 5.19 6.65 -6.27
CA VAL A 10 4.18 6.46 -7.33
C VAL A 10 4.77 6.88 -8.67
N ILE A 11 4.88 5.93 -9.61
CA ILE A 11 5.45 6.14 -10.95
C ILE A 11 4.36 5.96 -11.99
N GLN A 12 4.15 6.98 -12.83
CA GLN A 12 3.22 6.95 -13.97
C GLN A 12 1.85 6.35 -13.60
N GLU A 13 1.17 6.93 -12.64
CA GLU A 13 -0.06 6.41 -12.04
C GLU A 13 -1.19 6.14 -13.04
N GLU A 14 -1.18 6.82 -14.20
CA GLU A 14 -2.17 6.63 -15.27
C GLU A 14 -1.77 5.54 -16.29
N ASN A 15 -0.51 5.07 -16.28
CA ASN A 15 0.00 4.09 -17.24
C ASN A 15 -0.25 2.67 -16.73
N CYS A 16 -1.37 2.06 -17.13
CA CYS A 16 -1.75 0.71 -16.69
C CYS A 16 -2.36 -0.09 -17.84
N ASN A 17 -2.08 -1.40 -17.88
CA ASN A 17 -2.66 -2.35 -18.82
C ASN A 17 -3.99 -2.96 -18.34
N LEU A 18 -4.47 -2.56 -17.17
CA LEU A 18 -5.80 -2.89 -16.65
C LEU A 18 -6.67 -1.62 -16.55
N SER A 19 -8.00 -1.84 -16.52
CA SER A 19 -9.01 -0.78 -16.38
C SER A 19 -9.92 -1.11 -15.20
N CYS A 20 -9.33 -1.25 -13.99
CA CYS A 20 -10.10 -1.59 -12.79
C CYS A 20 -11.18 -0.54 -12.54
N LYS A 21 -12.45 -0.97 -12.40
CA LYS A 21 -13.59 -0.07 -12.28
C LYS A 21 -13.58 0.78 -11.00
N TYR A 22 -12.90 0.32 -9.97
CA TYR A 22 -12.72 1.02 -8.68
C TYR A 22 -11.33 1.64 -8.53
N CYS A 23 -10.50 1.69 -9.59
CA CYS A 23 -9.18 2.30 -9.53
C CYS A 23 -9.30 3.77 -9.17
N LEU A 24 -8.56 4.22 -8.14
CA LEU A 24 -8.61 5.60 -7.70
C LEU A 24 -8.22 6.58 -8.81
N THR A 25 -7.18 6.27 -9.58
CA THR A 25 -6.73 7.10 -10.70
C THR A 25 -7.69 7.12 -11.89
N GLY A 26 -8.57 6.11 -11.99
CA GLY A 26 -9.57 5.99 -13.05
C GLY A 26 -10.94 6.62 -12.72
N GLN A 27 -11.16 7.07 -11.49
CA GLN A 27 -12.46 7.61 -11.08
C GLN A 27 -12.67 9.02 -11.68
N SER A 28 -13.87 9.28 -12.21
CA SER A 28 -14.19 10.56 -12.89
C SER A 28 -14.07 11.75 -11.94
N SER A 29 -14.54 11.61 -10.73
CA SER A 29 -14.46 12.63 -9.68
C SER A 29 -13.02 12.98 -9.28
N TYR A 30 -12.10 12.08 -9.48
CA TYR A 30 -10.68 12.28 -9.30
C TYR A 30 -10.10 13.23 -10.37
N LYS A 31 -10.63 13.18 -11.59
CA LYS A 31 -10.20 14.02 -12.72
C LYS A 31 -10.89 15.37 -12.76
N GLU A 32 -12.11 15.47 -12.23
CA GLU A 32 -12.97 16.66 -12.36
C GLU A 32 -12.71 17.74 -11.31
N GLY A 33 -11.92 17.48 -10.28
CA GLY A 33 -11.46 18.49 -9.32
C GLY A 33 -12.53 19.08 -8.41
N HIS A 34 -13.61 18.37 -8.15
CA HIS A 34 -14.62 18.77 -7.17
C HIS A 34 -14.02 18.83 -5.75
N LEU A 35 -14.34 19.89 -5.00
CA LEU A 35 -13.75 20.17 -3.68
C LEU A 35 -13.88 19.00 -2.69
N ASP A 36 -15.02 18.33 -2.68
CA ASP A 36 -15.31 17.17 -1.83
C ASP A 36 -14.56 15.91 -2.29
N LYS A 37 -14.03 15.94 -3.50
CA LYS A 37 -13.36 14.85 -4.21
C LYS A 37 -11.88 15.16 -4.52
N LEU A 38 -11.39 16.34 -4.11
CA LEU A 38 -9.99 16.76 -4.23
C LEU A 38 -9.00 15.83 -3.51
N ILE A 39 -9.54 14.98 -2.67
CA ILE A 39 -8.84 14.04 -1.81
C ILE A 39 -7.88 13.12 -2.57
N PHE A 40 -8.16 12.87 -3.83
CA PHE A 40 -7.41 11.93 -4.67
C PHE A 40 -6.82 12.57 -5.94
N GLN A 41 -6.76 13.89 -6.04
CA GLN A 41 -6.18 14.51 -7.22
C GLN A 41 -4.67 14.23 -7.32
N PRO A 42 -4.20 13.65 -8.43
CA PRO A 42 -2.77 13.56 -8.68
C PRO A 42 -2.16 14.95 -8.86
N PRO A 43 -0.85 15.08 -8.66
CA PRO A 43 -0.12 16.27 -9.07
C PRO A 43 -0.38 16.57 -10.56
N ARG A 44 -0.58 17.83 -10.92
CA ARG A 44 -0.76 18.20 -12.33
C ARG A 44 0.56 17.99 -13.08
N LYS A 45 0.52 17.36 -14.25
CA LYS A 45 1.70 17.17 -15.13
C LYS A 45 2.42 18.46 -15.50
N SER A 46 1.70 19.61 -15.50
CA SER A 46 2.27 20.94 -15.75
C SER A 46 3.27 21.41 -14.69
N ASP A 47 3.30 20.78 -13.53
CA ASP A 47 4.19 21.12 -12.42
C ASP A 47 5.52 20.34 -12.48
N CYS A 48 5.73 19.50 -13.51
CA CYS A 48 7.00 18.79 -13.71
C CYS A 48 8.12 19.77 -14.07
N ALA A 49 9.31 19.56 -13.51
CA ALA A 49 10.49 20.32 -13.87
C ALA A 49 10.78 20.15 -15.37
N SER A 50 10.64 21.24 -16.13
CA SER A 50 10.95 21.23 -17.56
C SER A 50 12.43 20.87 -17.76
N GLY A 51 12.70 19.88 -18.62
CA GLY A 51 14.06 19.45 -18.98
C GLY A 51 14.63 18.29 -18.17
N THR A 52 13.96 17.76 -17.15
CA THR A 52 14.42 16.56 -16.44
C THR A 52 13.78 15.28 -17.01
N THR A 53 14.57 14.23 -17.17
CA THR A 53 14.07 12.90 -17.56
C THR A 53 13.35 12.23 -16.39
N LEU A 54 12.42 11.31 -16.67
CA LEU A 54 11.80 10.47 -15.63
C LEU A 54 12.86 9.82 -14.75
N ARG A 55 13.90 9.24 -15.36
CA ARG A 55 15.00 8.60 -14.65
C ARG A 55 15.70 9.58 -13.71
N GLY A 56 16.08 10.76 -14.16
CA GLY A 56 16.78 11.75 -13.33
C GLY A 56 15.93 12.24 -12.15
N ARG A 57 14.60 12.34 -12.31
CA ARG A 57 13.70 12.67 -11.21
C ARG A 57 13.64 11.54 -10.18
N ILE A 58 13.52 10.29 -10.63
CA ILE A 58 13.52 9.12 -9.74
C ILE A 58 14.85 9.03 -8.99
N ASP A 59 15.98 9.19 -9.65
CA ASP A 59 17.30 9.18 -9.01
C ASP A 59 17.39 10.23 -7.89
N ARG A 60 16.86 11.43 -8.12
CA ARG A 60 16.80 12.48 -7.11
C ARG A 60 15.91 12.09 -5.93
N ILE A 61 14.72 11.51 -6.17
CA ILE A 61 13.82 11.05 -5.13
C ILE A 61 14.48 9.94 -4.30
N ILE A 62 15.15 8.99 -4.95
CA ILE A 62 15.89 7.92 -4.26
C ILE A 62 17.02 8.50 -3.40
N GLN A 63 17.79 9.45 -3.93
CA GLN A 63 18.81 10.13 -3.17
C GLN A 63 18.25 10.76 -1.89
N VAL A 64 17.17 11.53 -2.00
CA VAL A 64 16.51 12.14 -0.83
C VAL A 64 16.04 11.08 0.17
N THR A 65 15.41 10.03 -0.32
CA THR A 65 14.90 8.94 0.52
C THR A 65 16.00 8.24 1.31
N THR A 66 17.16 8.03 0.69
CA THR A 66 18.29 7.31 1.32
C THR A 66 19.23 8.23 2.09
N GLU A 67 19.72 9.31 1.47
CA GLU A 67 20.78 10.14 2.05
C GLU A 67 20.26 11.19 3.03
N ASN A 68 19.12 11.84 2.72
CA ASN A 68 18.57 12.86 3.60
C ASN A 68 17.66 12.27 4.69
N MET A 69 16.99 11.15 4.42
CA MET A 69 15.99 10.59 5.35
C MET A 69 16.39 9.24 5.94
N GLY A 70 17.24 8.45 5.29
CA GLY A 70 17.69 7.13 5.74
C GLY A 70 16.55 6.13 5.92
N LEU A 71 15.57 6.11 5.02
CA LEU A 71 14.40 5.24 5.15
C LEU A 71 14.75 3.79 4.80
N PRO A 72 14.35 2.81 5.63
CA PRO A 72 14.64 1.40 5.38
C PRO A 72 13.72 0.77 4.32
N ILE A 73 12.56 1.35 4.04
CA ILE A 73 11.60 0.81 3.05
C ILE A 73 11.38 1.83 1.92
N LEU A 74 11.52 1.37 0.69
CA LEU A 74 10.93 2.00 -0.49
C LEU A 74 9.84 1.09 -1.04
N LYS A 75 8.65 1.62 -1.24
CA LYS A 75 7.60 0.97 -2.01
C LYS A 75 7.49 1.63 -3.37
N VAL A 76 7.57 0.85 -4.44
CA VAL A 76 7.40 1.30 -5.82
C VAL A 76 6.04 0.82 -6.31
N THR A 77 5.21 1.78 -6.70
CA THR A 77 3.86 1.57 -7.21
C THR A 77 3.57 2.53 -8.36
N GLY A 78 2.35 2.56 -8.85
CA GLY A 78 1.92 3.46 -9.93
C GLY A 78 0.67 2.96 -10.62
N GLY A 79 0.63 3.07 -11.94
CA GLY A 79 -0.32 2.33 -12.77
C GLY A 79 0.07 0.86 -12.80
N GLU A 80 0.88 0.46 -13.79
CA GLU A 80 1.59 -0.83 -13.78
C GLU A 80 3.09 -0.56 -14.02
N ILE A 81 3.89 -0.80 -13.01
CA ILE A 81 5.30 -0.42 -13.03
C ILE A 81 6.11 -1.15 -14.12
N PHE A 82 5.74 -2.39 -14.46
CA PHE A 82 6.44 -3.16 -15.50
C PHE A 82 6.09 -2.72 -16.93
N LEU A 83 5.21 -1.73 -17.12
CA LEU A 83 5.08 -1.00 -18.37
C LEU A 83 6.14 0.10 -18.55
N VAL A 84 6.76 0.52 -17.46
CA VAL A 84 7.81 1.55 -17.51
C VAL A 84 9.09 0.92 -18.04
N ARG A 85 9.57 1.46 -19.16
CA ARG A 85 10.79 0.96 -19.80
C ARG A 85 12.00 1.10 -18.85
N GLY A 86 12.78 0.04 -18.69
CA GLY A 86 13.94 0.00 -17.82
C GLY A 86 13.63 -0.13 -16.33
N MET A 87 12.37 -0.52 -15.97
CA MET A 87 11.98 -0.67 -14.57
C MET A 87 12.78 -1.77 -13.87
N MET A 88 13.01 -2.91 -14.52
CA MET A 88 13.80 -3.99 -13.88
C MET A 88 15.23 -3.54 -13.57
N GLU A 89 15.89 -2.85 -14.50
CA GLU A 89 17.23 -2.28 -14.31
C GLU A 89 17.24 -1.27 -13.18
N LEU A 90 16.20 -0.43 -13.08
CA LEU A 90 16.02 0.51 -11.97
C LEU A 90 15.89 -0.23 -10.63
N LEU A 91 15.03 -1.24 -10.54
CA LEU A 91 14.82 -2.01 -9.30
C LEU A 91 16.13 -2.69 -8.84
N GLU A 92 16.88 -3.28 -9.77
CA GLU A 92 18.19 -3.89 -9.48
C GLU A 92 19.21 -2.88 -8.94
N GLU A 93 19.23 -1.67 -9.49
CA GLU A 93 20.16 -0.63 -9.05
C GLU A 93 19.81 -0.07 -7.68
N ILE A 94 18.50 0.11 -7.39
CA ILE A 94 18.08 0.76 -6.15
C ILE A 94 17.92 -0.23 -4.98
N ALA A 95 17.63 -1.51 -5.24
CA ALA A 95 17.38 -2.50 -4.19
C ALA A 95 18.46 -2.51 -3.10
N PRO A 96 19.77 -2.47 -3.39
CA PRO A 96 20.81 -2.49 -2.35
C PRO A 96 20.79 -1.30 -1.38
N ARG A 97 20.04 -0.24 -1.72
CA ARG A 97 19.95 0.97 -0.88
C ARG A 97 18.90 0.88 0.22
N PHE A 98 18.05 -0.17 0.21
CA PHE A 98 16.94 -0.34 1.13
C PHE A 98 17.01 -1.68 1.85
N ALA A 99 16.52 -1.73 3.08
CA ALA A 99 16.36 -3.00 3.80
C ALA A 99 15.22 -3.85 3.21
N THR A 100 14.17 -3.19 2.72
CA THR A 100 13.08 -3.83 1.96
C THR A 100 12.69 -2.94 0.78
N LEU A 101 12.72 -3.51 -0.42
CA LEU A 101 12.14 -2.90 -1.62
C LEU A 101 10.81 -3.58 -1.93
N VAL A 102 9.72 -2.83 -1.76
CA VAL A 102 8.36 -3.32 -2.02
C VAL A 102 8.00 -2.99 -3.47
N VAL A 103 7.62 -4.01 -4.23
CA VAL A 103 7.28 -3.91 -5.65
C VAL A 103 5.81 -4.25 -5.83
N GLN A 104 4.97 -3.23 -6.07
CA GLN A 104 3.53 -3.43 -6.28
C GLN A 104 3.21 -3.54 -7.77
N THR A 105 2.50 -4.60 -8.14
CA THR A 105 2.13 -4.90 -9.53
C THR A 105 0.76 -5.59 -9.61
N ASN A 106 0.11 -5.50 -10.76
CA ASN A 106 -1.08 -6.28 -11.05
C ASN A 106 -0.77 -7.73 -11.51
N GLY A 107 0.51 -8.08 -11.68
CA GLY A 107 0.98 -9.43 -11.99
C GLY A 107 0.89 -9.84 -13.47
N VAL A 108 0.22 -9.08 -14.34
CA VAL A 108 0.01 -9.46 -15.76
C VAL A 108 1.33 -9.56 -16.53
N LEU A 109 2.29 -8.70 -16.23
CA LEU A 109 3.57 -8.62 -16.94
C LEU A 109 4.70 -9.37 -16.24
N VAL A 110 4.50 -9.80 -15.01
CA VAL A 110 5.51 -10.55 -14.25
C VAL A 110 5.74 -11.88 -14.93
N ASN A 111 6.93 -12.09 -15.49
CA ASN A 111 7.35 -13.31 -16.17
C ASN A 111 8.49 -13.99 -15.39
N ARG A 112 8.93 -15.16 -15.86
CA ARG A 112 9.97 -15.95 -15.19
C ARG A 112 11.29 -15.19 -15.09
N ASP A 113 11.72 -14.48 -16.13
CA ASP A 113 12.95 -13.68 -16.13
C ASP A 113 12.90 -12.61 -15.03
N TYR A 114 11.78 -11.89 -14.92
CA TYR A 114 11.60 -10.89 -13.86
C TYR A 114 11.65 -11.54 -12.47
N LEU A 115 11.03 -12.69 -12.28
CA LEU A 115 11.06 -13.39 -11.00
C LEU A 115 12.47 -13.86 -10.61
N GLU A 116 13.23 -14.40 -11.59
CA GLU A 116 14.62 -14.80 -11.37
C GLU A 116 15.52 -13.62 -10.99
N ARG A 117 15.31 -12.46 -11.61
CA ARG A 117 16.05 -11.23 -11.33
C ARG A 117 15.67 -10.67 -9.96
N LEU A 118 14.36 -10.56 -9.65
CA LEU A 118 13.88 -10.08 -8.35
C LEU A 118 14.31 -10.98 -7.19
N ALA A 119 14.25 -12.31 -7.36
CA ALA A 119 14.65 -13.26 -6.32
C ALA A 119 16.14 -13.11 -5.93
N LYS A 120 17.00 -12.80 -6.91
CA LYS A 120 18.44 -12.59 -6.67
C LYS A 120 18.75 -11.38 -5.80
N LEU A 121 17.85 -10.41 -5.70
CA LEU A 121 18.04 -9.19 -4.89
C LEU A 121 17.90 -9.47 -3.40
N GLY A 122 17.14 -10.48 -3.00
CA GLY A 122 17.07 -10.98 -1.62
C GLY A 122 16.30 -10.11 -0.62
N ASN A 123 15.96 -8.86 -0.98
CA ASN A 123 15.25 -7.91 -0.12
C ASN A 123 13.93 -7.42 -0.72
N ILE A 124 13.40 -8.16 -1.69
CA ILE A 124 12.15 -7.83 -2.36
C ILE A 124 10.95 -8.35 -1.54
N CYS A 125 9.93 -7.52 -1.44
CA CYS A 125 8.58 -7.92 -1.09
C CYS A 125 7.66 -7.62 -2.29
N LEU A 126 7.06 -8.64 -2.90
CA LEU A 126 6.08 -8.45 -3.96
C LEU A 126 4.71 -8.13 -3.36
N GLN A 127 4.04 -7.10 -3.88
CA GLN A 127 2.63 -6.83 -3.59
C GLN A 127 1.82 -7.07 -4.87
N ILE A 128 1.09 -8.17 -4.91
CA ILE A 128 0.26 -8.55 -6.05
C ILE A 128 -1.18 -8.10 -5.81
N SER A 129 -1.69 -7.29 -6.71
CA SER A 129 -3.10 -6.87 -6.67
C SER A 129 -4.00 -7.94 -7.27
N LEU A 130 -4.71 -8.70 -6.43
CA LEU A 130 -5.59 -9.80 -6.83
C LEU A 130 -6.79 -9.88 -5.88
N ASP A 131 -8.02 -9.72 -6.40
CA ASP A 131 -9.22 -9.71 -5.57
C ASP A 131 -9.74 -11.11 -5.22
N GLY A 132 -9.21 -12.13 -5.88
CA GLY A 132 -9.49 -13.53 -5.61
C GLY A 132 -8.98 -14.47 -6.69
N THR A 133 -9.12 -15.77 -6.46
CA THR A 133 -8.63 -16.82 -7.39
C THR A 133 -9.62 -17.12 -8.51
N SER A 134 -10.90 -16.73 -8.38
CA SER A 134 -11.91 -16.85 -9.42
C SER A 134 -11.95 -15.62 -10.33
N TYR A 135 -12.46 -15.82 -11.57
CA TYR A 135 -12.73 -14.70 -12.48
C TYR A 135 -13.79 -13.75 -11.90
N GLU A 136 -14.81 -14.30 -11.26
CA GLU A 136 -15.91 -13.52 -10.68
C GLU A 136 -15.41 -12.54 -9.62
N ALA A 137 -14.51 -12.96 -8.74
CA ALA A 137 -13.88 -12.09 -7.74
C ALA A 137 -13.12 -10.92 -8.39
N ASN A 138 -12.51 -11.14 -9.57
CA ASN A 138 -11.70 -10.16 -10.29
C ASN A 138 -12.46 -9.40 -11.39
N ALA A 139 -13.78 -9.58 -11.52
CA ALA A 139 -14.56 -9.03 -12.63
C ALA A 139 -14.57 -7.48 -12.68
N TYR A 140 -14.26 -6.82 -11.57
CA TYR A 140 -14.08 -5.37 -11.54
C TYR A 140 -12.64 -4.91 -11.84
N ARG A 141 -11.66 -5.82 -11.77
CA ARG A 141 -10.28 -5.53 -12.17
C ARG A 141 -10.10 -5.64 -13.68
N SER A 142 -10.69 -6.66 -14.28
CA SER A 142 -10.58 -6.92 -15.71
C SER A 142 -11.86 -7.53 -16.25
N ASN A 143 -12.33 -7.01 -17.39
CA ASN A 143 -13.41 -7.64 -18.16
C ASN A 143 -12.90 -8.82 -19.02
N ASN A 144 -11.62 -9.16 -18.94
CA ASN A 144 -10.98 -10.15 -19.76
C ASN A 144 -10.56 -11.37 -18.90
N SER A 145 -11.26 -12.48 -19.07
CA SER A 145 -10.97 -13.74 -18.37
C SER A 145 -9.58 -14.31 -18.70
N GLU A 146 -9.04 -14.04 -19.90
CA GLU A 146 -7.68 -14.50 -20.27
C GLU A 146 -6.60 -13.77 -19.44
N LEU A 147 -6.79 -12.46 -19.16
CA LEU A 147 -5.87 -11.74 -18.30
C LEU A 147 -5.91 -12.27 -16.86
N HIS A 148 -7.11 -12.59 -16.35
CA HIS A 148 -7.24 -13.22 -15.05
C HIS A 148 -6.52 -14.57 -14.99
N GLN A 149 -6.73 -15.43 -15.99
CA GLN A 149 -6.05 -16.72 -16.08
C GLN A 149 -4.53 -16.56 -16.15
N LYS A 150 -4.03 -15.55 -16.86
CA LYS A 150 -2.58 -15.23 -16.90
C LYS A 150 -2.01 -14.90 -15.54
N ILE A 151 -2.72 -14.08 -14.74
CA ILE A 151 -2.27 -13.73 -13.40
C ILE A 151 -2.29 -14.98 -12.53
N TYR A 152 -3.42 -15.69 -12.49
CA TYR A 152 -3.61 -16.85 -11.62
C TYR A 152 -2.62 -17.98 -11.95
N SER A 153 -2.42 -18.31 -13.24
CA SER A 153 -1.46 -19.33 -13.66
C SER A 153 0.00 -19.00 -13.34
N ARG A 154 0.31 -17.74 -13.01
CA ARG A 154 1.66 -17.30 -12.64
C ARG A 154 1.91 -17.34 -11.13
N LEU A 155 0.88 -17.50 -10.32
CA LEU A 155 1.06 -17.54 -8.86
C LEU A 155 2.00 -18.68 -8.46
N ASP A 156 1.86 -19.87 -9.04
CA ASP A 156 2.78 -20.99 -8.78
C ASP A 156 4.23 -20.64 -9.10
N ASN A 157 4.47 -19.95 -10.21
CA ASN A 157 5.80 -19.46 -10.54
C ASN A 157 6.30 -18.44 -9.53
N ILE A 158 5.47 -17.45 -9.17
CA ILE A 158 5.83 -16.39 -8.19
C ILE A 158 6.26 -17.04 -6.88
N PHE A 159 5.48 -17.97 -6.35
CA PHE A 159 5.78 -18.63 -5.09
C PHE A 159 6.94 -19.63 -5.18
N SER A 160 7.17 -20.25 -6.35
CA SER A 160 8.30 -21.20 -6.57
C SER A 160 9.68 -20.53 -6.41
N PHE A 161 9.76 -19.20 -6.56
CA PHE A 161 11.00 -18.44 -6.34
C PHE A 161 11.23 -18.04 -4.88
N GLY A 162 10.28 -18.33 -3.98
CA GLY A 162 10.39 -18.00 -2.56
C GLY A 162 10.42 -16.50 -2.25
N ILE A 163 9.97 -15.64 -3.17
CA ILE A 163 9.91 -14.19 -2.95
C ILE A 163 8.79 -13.90 -1.95
N PRO A 164 9.07 -13.24 -0.80
CA PRO A 164 8.03 -12.82 0.13
C PRO A 164 6.96 -12.00 -0.59
N THR A 165 5.70 -12.42 -0.47
CA THR A 165 4.61 -11.86 -1.28
C THR A 165 3.41 -11.48 -0.40
N GLU A 166 2.80 -10.36 -0.71
CA GLU A 166 1.53 -9.91 -0.14
C GLU A 166 0.47 -9.83 -1.26
N ILE A 167 -0.65 -10.53 -1.10
CA ILE A 167 -1.80 -10.35 -1.97
C ILE A 167 -2.66 -9.22 -1.42
N TYR A 168 -2.81 -8.17 -2.21
CA TYR A 168 -3.72 -7.06 -1.94
C TYR A 168 -5.08 -7.36 -2.57
N CYS A 169 -6.02 -7.81 -1.71
CA CYS A 169 -7.36 -8.23 -2.09
C CYS A 169 -8.37 -7.13 -1.77
N VAL A 170 -8.84 -6.42 -2.80
CA VAL A 170 -9.88 -5.40 -2.62
C VAL A 170 -11.24 -6.06 -2.43
N LEU A 171 -11.83 -5.90 -1.24
CA LEU A 171 -13.16 -6.39 -0.94
C LEU A 171 -14.24 -5.51 -1.58
N ASN A 172 -14.98 -6.11 -2.46
CA ASN A 172 -16.13 -5.53 -3.13
C ASN A 172 -17.29 -6.54 -3.14
N ASN A 173 -18.45 -6.15 -3.68
CA ASN A 173 -19.65 -7.01 -3.66
C ASN A 173 -19.54 -8.27 -4.52
N ARG A 174 -18.43 -8.48 -5.26
CA ARG A 174 -18.13 -9.71 -6.00
C ARG A 174 -17.00 -10.52 -5.37
N SER A 175 -15.97 -9.86 -4.86
CA SER A 175 -14.81 -10.54 -4.29
C SER A 175 -15.09 -11.10 -2.88
N LEU A 176 -15.88 -10.41 -2.05
CA LEU A 176 -16.18 -10.90 -0.70
C LEU A 176 -16.88 -12.27 -0.67
N PRO A 177 -17.90 -12.56 -1.52
CA PRO A 177 -18.49 -13.91 -1.58
C PRO A 177 -17.50 -15.02 -1.92
N GLU A 178 -16.44 -14.70 -2.68
CA GLU A 178 -15.40 -15.64 -3.12
C GLU A 178 -14.19 -15.71 -2.17
N LEU A 179 -14.16 -14.89 -1.12
CA LEU A 179 -12.97 -14.74 -0.28
C LEU A 179 -12.56 -16.03 0.43
N GLN A 180 -13.52 -16.81 0.91
CA GLN A 180 -13.23 -18.10 1.56
C GLN A 180 -12.60 -19.09 0.59
N ASN A 181 -13.10 -19.18 -0.64
CA ASN A 181 -12.53 -20.00 -1.71
C ASN A 181 -11.11 -19.52 -2.04
N THR A 182 -10.94 -18.21 -2.18
CA THR A 182 -9.63 -17.59 -2.42
C THR A 182 -8.60 -17.96 -1.34
N LEU A 183 -8.98 -17.89 -0.06
CA LEU A 183 -8.09 -18.27 1.04
C LEU A 183 -7.76 -19.78 1.02
N ASN A 184 -8.74 -20.63 0.70
CA ASN A 184 -8.52 -22.07 0.54
C ASN A 184 -7.52 -22.40 -0.58
N ASP A 185 -7.63 -21.71 -1.72
CA ASP A 185 -6.72 -21.91 -2.84
C ASP A 185 -5.31 -21.39 -2.53
N LEU A 186 -5.19 -20.29 -1.79
CA LEU A 186 -3.91 -19.63 -1.54
C LEU A 186 -3.15 -20.21 -0.34
N LYS A 187 -3.80 -20.87 0.61
CA LYS A 187 -3.14 -21.40 1.82
C LYS A 187 -2.03 -22.41 1.56
N GLN A 188 -2.04 -23.07 0.39
CA GLN A 188 -0.99 -24.00 -0.02
C GLN A 188 0.39 -23.36 -0.15
N TYR A 189 0.47 -22.03 -0.35
CA TYR A 189 1.72 -21.30 -0.51
C TYR A 189 2.40 -20.88 0.80
N GLY A 190 1.71 -21.08 1.94
CA GLY A 190 2.29 -21.05 3.29
C GLY A 190 2.92 -19.72 3.67
N GLU A 191 4.09 -19.81 4.36
CA GLU A 191 4.74 -18.68 5.05
C GLU A 191 5.33 -17.59 4.15
N HIS A 192 5.43 -17.82 2.84
CA HIS A 192 5.92 -16.80 1.90
C HIS A 192 4.84 -15.83 1.46
N LEU A 193 3.58 -16.09 1.85
CA LEU A 193 2.42 -15.34 1.45
C LEU A 193 1.70 -14.73 2.65
N SER A 194 1.23 -13.49 2.49
CA SER A 194 0.18 -12.91 3.33
C SER A 194 -0.93 -12.35 2.45
N VAL A 195 -2.19 -12.63 2.79
CA VAL A 195 -3.36 -12.11 2.07
C VAL A 195 -4.01 -11.01 2.89
N PHE A 196 -4.03 -9.81 2.34
CA PHE A 196 -4.63 -8.63 2.97
C PHE A 196 -5.94 -8.24 2.28
N PRO A 197 -7.10 -8.66 2.81
CA PRO A 197 -8.39 -8.14 2.35
C PRO A 197 -8.62 -6.75 2.93
N PHE A 198 -9.06 -5.80 2.10
CA PHE A 198 -9.39 -4.44 2.54
C PHE A 198 -10.50 -3.83 1.69
N PRO A 199 -11.28 -2.87 2.22
CA PRO A 199 -12.43 -2.29 1.53
C PRO A 199 -12.06 -1.60 0.23
N VAL A 200 -12.94 -1.68 -0.76
CA VAL A 200 -12.88 -0.79 -1.92
C VAL A 200 -13.02 0.67 -1.46
N ARG A 201 -12.28 1.57 -2.10
CA ARG A 201 -12.17 2.98 -1.68
C ARG A 201 -12.44 3.92 -2.85
N GLY A 202 -12.64 5.16 -2.49
CA GLY A 202 -12.76 6.28 -3.42
C GLY A 202 -14.20 6.76 -3.59
N PRO A 203 -14.36 8.01 -4.04
CA PRO A 203 -15.65 8.68 -4.10
C PRO A 203 -16.64 8.05 -5.08
N ASP A 204 -16.15 7.42 -6.16
CA ASP A 204 -17.00 6.78 -7.19
C ASP A 204 -17.13 5.27 -7.00
N SER A 205 -16.81 4.76 -5.79
CA SER A 205 -16.79 3.32 -5.51
C SER A 205 -18.07 2.77 -4.89
N GLU A 206 -19.09 3.60 -4.67
CA GLU A 206 -20.31 3.23 -3.94
C GLU A 206 -20.99 1.97 -4.50
N GLN A 207 -21.09 1.89 -5.84
CA GLN A 207 -21.69 0.72 -6.53
C GLN A 207 -20.91 -0.59 -6.37
N PHE A 208 -19.65 -0.52 -5.96
CA PHE A 208 -18.78 -1.69 -5.75
C PHE A 208 -18.68 -2.12 -4.30
N GLN A 209 -19.20 -1.32 -3.37
CA GLN A 209 -19.12 -1.59 -1.94
C GLN A 209 -19.73 -2.95 -1.59
N VAL A 210 -19.18 -3.58 -0.57
CA VAL A 210 -19.73 -4.77 0.07
C VAL A 210 -21.15 -4.46 0.54
N LYS A 211 -22.10 -5.35 0.23
CA LYS A 211 -23.49 -5.20 0.63
C LYS A 211 -23.68 -5.63 2.09
N PRO A 212 -24.66 -5.04 2.80
CA PRO A 212 -24.92 -5.39 4.22
C PRO A 212 -25.18 -6.88 4.47
N ASP A 213 -25.84 -7.56 3.54
CA ASP A 213 -26.15 -9.00 3.60
C ASP A 213 -24.92 -9.90 3.38
N GLN A 214 -23.81 -9.34 2.88
CA GLN A 214 -22.54 -10.05 2.69
C GLN A 214 -21.60 -9.94 3.90
N ILE A 215 -21.80 -8.97 4.81
CA ILE A 215 -20.93 -8.76 5.98
C ILE A 215 -20.78 -10.02 6.86
N PRO A 216 -21.83 -10.85 7.06
CA PRO A 216 -21.71 -12.09 7.81
C PRO A 216 -20.64 -13.07 7.30
N ILE A 217 -20.26 -12.97 6.01
CA ILE A 217 -19.18 -13.79 5.42
C ILE A 217 -17.84 -13.52 6.13
N LEU A 218 -17.56 -12.25 6.47
CA LEU A 218 -16.34 -11.92 7.22
C LEU A 218 -16.31 -12.59 8.59
N ARG A 219 -17.47 -12.72 9.24
CA ARG A 219 -17.60 -13.39 10.52
C ARG A 219 -17.38 -14.90 10.40
N SER A 220 -17.93 -15.55 9.37
CA SER A 220 -17.68 -16.98 9.15
C SER A 220 -16.21 -17.29 8.87
N ILE A 221 -15.50 -16.41 8.15
CA ILE A 221 -14.05 -16.55 7.93
C ILE A 221 -13.28 -16.34 9.25
N TRP A 222 -13.72 -15.39 10.08
CA TRP A 222 -13.14 -15.20 11.40
C TRP A 222 -13.28 -16.44 12.30
N GLU A 223 -14.40 -17.11 12.28
CA GLU A 223 -14.63 -18.36 13.04
C GLU A 223 -13.69 -19.49 12.60
N THR A 224 -13.27 -19.46 11.33
CA THR A 224 -12.34 -20.45 10.76
C THR A 224 -10.93 -19.89 10.54
N TYR A 225 -10.59 -18.76 11.16
CA TYR A 225 -9.32 -18.04 10.97
C TYR A 225 -8.09 -18.94 11.09
N ASP A 226 -8.06 -19.84 12.09
CA ASP A 226 -6.90 -20.70 12.32
C ASP A 226 -6.62 -21.69 11.19
N SER A 227 -7.64 -22.03 10.39
CA SER A 227 -7.48 -22.89 9.22
C SER A 227 -6.73 -22.21 8.06
N PHE A 228 -6.58 -20.89 8.12
CA PHE A 228 -5.88 -20.07 7.13
C PHE A 228 -4.61 -19.40 7.70
N GLN A 229 -4.23 -19.72 8.93
CA GLN A 229 -3.22 -19.02 9.73
C GLN A 229 -1.92 -18.67 8.97
N PRO A 230 -1.31 -19.55 8.17
CA PRO A 230 -0.04 -19.20 7.54
C PRO A 230 -0.10 -17.98 6.63
N ILE A 231 -1.28 -17.69 6.03
CA ILE A 231 -1.43 -16.62 5.04
C ILE A 231 -2.28 -15.45 5.54
N MET A 232 -2.78 -15.52 6.77
CA MET A 232 -3.64 -14.47 7.33
C MET A 232 -2.81 -13.31 7.91
N PRO A 233 -3.27 -12.06 7.79
CA PRO A 233 -2.72 -10.97 8.57
C PRO A 233 -3.05 -11.18 10.06
N PRO A 234 -2.40 -10.45 11.00
CA PRO A 234 -2.68 -10.60 12.43
C PRO A 234 -4.17 -10.58 12.77
N ARG A 235 -4.58 -11.29 13.82
CA ARG A 235 -5.99 -11.37 14.25
C ARG A 235 -6.63 -9.98 14.46
N ALA A 236 -5.90 -9.05 15.03
CA ALA A 236 -6.37 -7.68 15.23
C ALA A 236 -6.74 -6.99 13.91
N TYR A 237 -6.07 -7.32 12.80
CA TYR A 237 -6.42 -6.79 11.48
C TYR A 237 -7.84 -7.20 11.07
N TRP A 238 -8.21 -8.48 11.25
CA TRP A 238 -9.56 -8.98 10.96
C TRP A 238 -10.62 -8.36 11.88
N GLN A 239 -10.29 -8.20 13.16
CA GLN A 239 -11.19 -7.55 14.11
C GLN A 239 -11.48 -6.11 13.70
N ARG A 240 -10.44 -5.33 13.31
CA ARG A 240 -10.62 -3.96 12.81
C ARG A 240 -11.35 -3.93 11.47
N LEU A 241 -11.11 -4.88 10.57
CA LEU A 241 -11.79 -4.98 9.29
C LEU A 241 -13.30 -5.24 9.49
N MET A 242 -13.68 -6.18 10.36
CA MET A 242 -15.08 -6.43 10.70
C MET A 242 -15.71 -5.18 11.31
N ARG A 243 -15.06 -4.58 12.28
CA ARG A 243 -15.50 -3.36 12.93
C ARG A 243 -15.70 -2.21 11.95
N PHE A 244 -14.79 -2.06 10.96
CA PHE A 244 -14.92 -1.07 9.90
C PHE A 244 -16.24 -1.22 9.12
N TYR A 245 -16.65 -2.44 8.80
CA TYR A 245 -17.92 -2.69 8.10
C TYR A 245 -19.14 -2.54 9.02
N GLU A 246 -19.09 -3.03 10.25
CA GLU A 246 -20.18 -2.94 11.23
C GLU A 246 -20.47 -1.48 11.62
N GLU A 247 -19.45 -0.66 11.77
CA GLU A 247 -19.56 0.76 12.13
C GLU A 247 -19.64 1.70 10.93
N LYS A 248 -19.70 1.14 9.71
CA LYS A 248 -19.80 1.87 8.43
C LYS A 248 -18.66 2.85 8.21
N GLY A 249 -17.45 2.46 8.56
CA GLY A 249 -16.24 3.22 8.36
C GLY A 249 -15.27 3.18 9.54
N ARG A 250 -14.17 3.90 9.40
CA ARG A 250 -13.17 4.02 10.46
C ARG A 250 -13.66 4.94 11.57
N ASN A 251 -13.59 4.49 12.82
CA ASN A 251 -13.78 5.31 14.01
C ASN A 251 -12.62 5.17 15.03
N PHE A 252 -11.51 4.57 14.61
CA PHE A 252 -10.28 4.38 15.39
C PHE A 252 -9.14 5.23 14.81
N SER A 253 -8.08 5.42 15.61
CA SER A 253 -6.89 6.20 15.25
C SER A 253 -6.18 5.68 14.00
N CYS A 254 -5.48 6.57 13.31
CA CYS A 254 -4.58 6.21 12.22
C CYS A 254 -3.20 6.78 12.51
N HIS A 255 -2.20 5.92 12.60
CA HIS A 255 -0.82 6.34 12.81
C HIS A 255 0.02 6.35 11.52
N LEU A 256 -0.55 5.97 10.36
CA LEU A 256 0.18 5.88 9.10
C LEU A 256 1.01 7.13 8.74
N PRO A 257 0.52 8.37 8.91
CA PRO A 257 1.32 9.56 8.62
C PRO A 257 2.56 9.76 9.51
N ARG A 258 2.72 8.95 10.58
CA ARG A 258 3.96 8.91 11.38
C ARG A 258 5.02 8.00 10.79
N PHE A 259 4.63 7.10 9.89
CA PHE A 259 5.48 6.06 9.33
C PHE A 259 5.83 6.31 7.88
N ALA A 260 4.88 6.82 7.09
CA ALA A 260 5.04 6.84 5.65
C ALA A 260 4.38 8.07 5.01
N PHE A 261 4.94 8.44 3.87
CA PHE A 261 4.44 9.48 2.97
C PHE A 261 4.50 8.97 1.52
N THR A 262 3.95 9.73 0.58
CA THR A 262 4.07 9.43 -0.84
C THR A 262 4.92 10.46 -1.55
N THR A 263 5.76 9.99 -2.46
CA THR A 263 6.41 10.83 -3.47
C THR A 263 5.95 10.38 -4.85
N PHE A 264 5.59 11.34 -5.71
CA PHE A 264 5.27 11.08 -7.11
C PHE A 264 6.55 11.22 -7.97
N ASP A 265 6.54 10.61 -9.14
CA ASP A 265 7.69 10.61 -10.07
C ASP A 265 8.06 11.99 -10.64
N ASP A 266 7.22 13.01 -10.41
CA ASP A 266 7.48 14.42 -10.67
C ASP A 266 8.12 15.16 -9.46
N GLY A 267 8.33 14.46 -8.34
CA GLY A 267 8.94 14.96 -7.12
C GLY A 267 7.99 15.50 -6.07
N PHE A 268 6.68 15.60 -6.34
CA PHE A 268 5.73 16.04 -5.32
C PHE A 268 5.64 15.05 -4.15
N VAL A 269 5.58 15.60 -2.94
CA VAL A 269 5.45 14.86 -1.68
C VAL A 269 4.10 15.14 -1.05
N THR A 270 3.45 14.10 -0.54
CA THR A 270 2.17 14.21 0.19
C THR A 270 2.27 13.62 1.59
N SER A 271 1.36 14.02 2.46
CA SER A 271 1.40 13.72 3.90
C SER A 271 1.10 12.26 4.26
N CYS A 272 0.52 11.49 3.36
CA CYS A 272 0.04 10.14 3.64
C CYS A 272 -0.06 9.34 2.34
N PRO A 273 0.32 8.04 2.32
CA PRO A 273 0.19 7.18 1.14
C PRO A 273 -1.23 7.07 0.57
N ASN A 274 -2.25 7.35 1.37
CA ASN A 274 -3.64 7.25 0.96
C ASN A 274 -4.32 8.62 0.71
N ILE A 275 -3.57 9.74 0.81
CA ILE A 275 -4.08 11.10 0.62
C ILE A 275 -3.12 11.87 -0.27
N TRP A 276 -3.50 12.10 -1.52
CA TRP A 276 -2.64 12.66 -2.55
C TRP A 276 -2.88 14.14 -2.86
N PHE A 277 -3.90 14.74 -2.28
CA PHE A 277 -4.25 16.14 -2.55
C PHE A 277 -3.47 17.15 -1.70
N ASN A 278 -2.95 16.77 -0.54
CA ASN A 278 -2.17 17.65 0.32
C ASN A 278 -0.69 17.55 -0.02
N LYS A 279 -0.24 18.40 -0.94
CA LYS A 279 1.16 18.51 -1.32
C LYS A 279 1.93 19.27 -0.24
N ILE A 280 3.02 18.68 0.25
CA ILE A 280 3.92 19.30 1.23
C ILE A 280 4.96 20.16 0.52
N GLY A 281 5.48 19.67 -0.62
CA GLY A 281 6.51 20.32 -1.42
C GLY A 281 6.95 19.42 -2.56
N ASN A 282 8.06 19.75 -3.23
CA ASN A 282 8.60 19.02 -4.35
C ASN A 282 10.12 18.84 -4.20
N VAL A 283 10.59 17.60 -4.02
CA VAL A 283 12.01 17.28 -3.77
C VAL A 283 12.89 17.35 -5.01
N VAL A 284 12.30 17.52 -6.20
CA VAL A 284 13.04 17.68 -7.47
C VAL A 284 13.26 19.14 -7.82
N THR A 285 12.30 20.02 -7.52
CA THR A 285 12.31 21.42 -7.96
C THR A 285 12.55 22.43 -6.85
N GLN A 286 12.53 22.01 -5.59
CA GLN A 286 12.74 22.87 -4.41
C GLN A 286 13.99 22.42 -3.63
N GLU A 287 14.42 23.24 -2.69
CA GLU A 287 15.39 22.83 -1.66
C GLU A 287 14.83 21.67 -0.84
N VAL A 288 15.66 20.66 -0.61
CA VAL A 288 15.21 19.39 -0.03
C VAL A 288 14.91 19.50 1.45
N GLU A 289 15.78 20.20 2.20
CA GLU A 289 15.70 20.28 3.65
C GLU A 289 14.34 20.84 4.14
N PRO A 290 13.81 21.96 3.61
CA PRO A 290 12.49 22.46 4.02
C PRO A 290 11.34 21.48 3.70
N VAL A 291 11.42 20.77 2.59
CA VAL A 291 10.41 19.76 2.21
C VAL A 291 10.45 18.60 3.19
N VAL A 292 11.64 18.05 3.48
CA VAL A 292 11.83 16.94 4.42
C VAL A 292 11.38 17.33 5.83
N GLU A 293 11.73 18.53 6.31
CA GLU A 293 11.28 19.04 7.61
C GLU A 293 9.76 19.20 7.72
N SER A 294 9.10 19.47 6.61
CA SER A 294 7.64 19.60 6.55
C SER A 294 6.91 18.26 6.68
N ILE A 295 7.55 17.13 6.32
CA ILE A 295 6.93 15.80 6.44
C ILE A 295 6.63 15.49 7.91
N GLY A 296 5.35 15.27 8.22
CA GLY A 296 4.85 15.03 9.58
C GLY A 296 4.78 16.28 10.48
N ASN A 297 5.10 17.50 10.00
CA ASN A 297 5.12 18.72 10.78
C ASN A 297 4.08 19.78 10.36
N THR A 298 3.32 19.55 9.27
CA THR A 298 2.32 20.52 8.83
C THR A 298 1.06 20.48 9.71
N PRO A 299 0.26 21.56 9.77
CA PRO A 299 -1.04 21.54 10.44
C PRO A 299 -1.96 20.43 9.92
N PHE A 300 -1.82 20.06 8.65
CA PHE A 300 -2.61 18.99 8.06
C PHE A 300 -2.29 17.61 8.66
N HIS A 301 -1.04 17.35 9.04
CA HIS A 301 -0.69 16.12 9.77
C HIS A 301 -1.42 16.00 11.10
N GLN A 302 -1.70 17.12 11.81
CA GLN A 302 -2.48 17.09 13.04
C GLN A 302 -3.94 16.66 12.79
N ILE A 303 -4.49 17.02 11.62
CA ILE A 303 -5.82 16.57 11.21
C ILE A 303 -5.81 15.06 10.94
N LEU A 304 -4.78 14.57 10.23
CA LEU A 304 -4.64 13.14 9.90
C LEU A 304 -4.42 12.26 11.12
N LEU A 305 -3.68 12.78 12.12
CA LEU A 305 -3.31 12.06 13.34
C LEU A 305 -4.32 12.27 14.49
N ALA A 306 -5.47 12.86 14.21
CA ALA A 306 -6.52 13.01 15.22
C ALA A 306 -6.99 11.62 15.72
N PRO A 307 -7.36 11.47 17.01
CA PRO A 307 -7.80 10.19 17.60
C PRO A 307 -8.98 9.55 16.87
N LYS A 308 -9.79 10.37 16.22
CA LYS A 308 -10.86 9.93 15.30
C LYS A 308 -10.68 10.63 13.95
N PRO A 309 -10.95 9.95 12.84
CA PRO A 309 -10.81 10.54 11.51
C PRO A 309 -11.74 11.73 11.33
N ARG A 310 -11.16 12.85 10.87
CA ARG A 310 -11.88 14.10 10.61
C ARG A 310 -12.27 14.25 9.14
N LEU A 311 -11.50 13.65 8.24
CA LEU A 311 -11.75 13.70 6.80
C LEU A 311 -12.59 12.51 6.36
N ASP A 312 -13.53 12.71 5.45
CA ASP A 312 -14.36 11.64 4.91
C ASP A 312 -13.52 10.56 4.20
N ALA A 313 -12.45 10.97 3.52
CA ALA A 313 -11.47 10.02 2.99
C ALA A 313 -10.83 9.14 4.07
N CYS A 314 -10.55 9.69 5.24
CA CYS A 314 -10.00 8.91 6.34
C CYS A 314 -11.07 8.00 6.98
N LYS A 315 -12.32 8.45 7.06
CA LYS A 315 -13.45 7.61 7.52
C LYS A 315 -13.67 6.39 6.63
N GLY A 316 -13.53 6.56 5.30
CA GLY A 316 -13.63 5.47 4.32
C GLY A 316 -12.33 4.69 4.08
N CYS A 317 -11.27 4.94 4.85
CA CYS A 317 -9.97 4.37 4.63
C CYS A 317 -9.65 3.25 5.62
N PHE A 318 -9.38 2.05 5.10
CA PHE A 318 -8.77 0.94 5.80
C PHE A 318 -7.88 0.20 4.80
N THR A 319 -6.63 -0.07 5.15
CA THR A 319 -5.63 -0.62 4.23
C THR A 319 -4.67 -1.56 4.97
N PRO A 320 -3.85 -2.36 4.27
CA PRO A 320 -2.81 -3.17 4.91
C PRO A 320 -1.84 -2.38 5.80
N TRP A 321 -1.64 -1.10 5.53
CA TRP A 321 -0.88 -0.19 6.38
C TRP A 321 -1.48 0.01 7.79
N ASP A 322 -2.74 -0.39 8.01
CA ASP A 322 -3.38 -0.30 9.34
C ASP A 322 -2.72 -1.20 10.38
N THR A 323 -1.96 -2.21 9.97
CA THR A 323 -1.10 -3.01 10.87
C THR A 323 -0.13 -2.13 11.66
N LEU A 324 0.39 -1.04 11.07
CA LEU A 324 1.22 -0.06 11.79
C LEU A 324 0.43 0.69 12.87
N SER A 325 -0.83 1.02 12.58
CA SER A 325 -1.69 1.66 13.60
C SER A 325 -2.02 0.70 14.75
N MET A 326 -2.27 -0.58 14.45
CA MET A 326 -2.49 -1.61 15.46
C MET A 326 -1.27 -1.83 16.36
N PHE A 327 -0.08 -1.79 15.79
CA PHE A 327 1.17 -1.86 16.54
C PHE A 327 1.31 -0.65 17.49
N MET A 328 1.03 0.55 17.02
CA MET A 328 1.08 1.76 17.85
C MET A 328 0.05 1.75 18.98
N ASP A 329 -1.13 1.20 18.72
CA ASP A 329 -2.22 1.08 19.70
C ASP A 329 -2.03 -0.12 20.66
N GLY A 330 -0.97 -0.94 20.46
CA GLY A 330 -0.66 -2.11 21.29
C GLY A 330 -1.57 -3.32 21.06
N GLU A 331 -2.31 -3.33 19.94
CA GLU A 331 -3.20 -4.45 19.58
C GLU A 331 -2.43 -5.64 18.96
N ILE A 332 -1.26 -5.38 18.39
CA ILE A 332 -0.33 -6.42 17.93
C ILE A 332 1.07 -6.15 18.46
N THR A 333 1.83 -7.22 18.64
CA THR A 333 3.23 -7.16 19.01
C THR A 333 4.10 -6.80 17.80
N LEU A 334 5.35 -6.41 18.07
CA LEU A 334 6.34 -6.22 17.00
C LEU A 334 6.61 -7.52 16.22
N ASP A 335 6.57 -8.67 16.88
CA ASP A 335 6.76 -9.97 16.23
C ASP A 335 5.61 -10.28 15.26
N GLU A 336 4.37 -10.03 15.67
CA GLU A 336 3.21 -10.18 14.80
C GLU A 336 3.26 -9.21 13.61
N LEU A 337 3.65 -7.94 13.82
CA LEU A 337 3.85 -7.00 12.72
C LEU A 337 4.93 -7.49 11.76
N CYS A 338 6.08 -7.91 12.29
CA CYS A 338 7.22 -8.38 11.49
C CYS A 338 7.04 -9.79 10.90
N SER A 339 5.95 -10.50 11.21
CA SER A 339 5.56 -11.70 10.46
C SER A 339 5.11 -11.35 9.04
N THR A 340 4.65 -10.12 8.81
CA THR A 340 4.26 -9.59 7.50
C THR A 340 5.48 -9.43 6.59
N PRO A 341 5.43 -9.87 5.34
CA PRO A 341 6.58 -9.84 4.41
C PRO A 341 7.31 -8.51 4.33
N MET A 342 6.59 -7.41 4.24
CA MET A 342 7.16 -6.06 4.10
C MET A 342 8.04 -5.64 5.31
N TYR A 343 7.76 -6.14 6.52
CA TYR A 343 8.40 -5.68 7.76
C TYR A 343 9.44 -6.64 8.34
N ARG A 344 9.79 -7.74 7.65
CA ARG A 344 10.66 -8.82 8.17
C ARG A 344 12.12 -8.42 8.34
N ALA A 345 12.62 -7.47 7.56
CA ALA A 345 14.04 -7.10 7.57
C ALA A 345 14.46 -6.54 8.95
N PRO A 346 15.65 -6.93 9.48
CA PRO A 346 16.11 -6.47 10.80
C PRO A 346 16.17 -4.96 10.95
N ALA A 347 16.63 -4.24 9.91
CA ALA A 347 16.69 -2.78 9.96
C ALA A 347 15.29 -2.12 9.98
N VAL A 348 14.30 -2.76 9.34
CA VAL A 348 12.90 -2.32 9.41
C VAL A 348 12.38 -2.51 10.83
N ARG A 349 12.63 -3.67 11.42
CA ARG A 349 12.25 -3.98 12.80
C ARG A 349 12.84 -3.00 13.81
N GLN A 350 14.13 -2.69 13.67
CA GLN A 350 14.79 -1.69 14.50
C GLN A 350 14.12 -0.32 14.36
N ARG A 351 13.87 0.14 13.14
CA ARG A 351 13.22 1.43 12.89
C ARG A 351 11.81 1.50 13.48
N LEU A 352 11.05 0.41 13.43
CA LEU A 352 9.73 0.33 14.07
C LEU A 352 9.81 0.49 15.59
N GLN A 353 10.81 -0.10 16.23
CA GLN A 353 11.06 0.08 17.67
C GLN A 353 11.43 1.52 18.03
N GLU A 354 12.28 2.16 17.22
CA GLU A 354 12.67 3.56 17.40
C GLU A 354 11.44 4.49 17.33
N ILE A 355 10.59 4.34 16.31
CA ILE A 355 9.36 5.12 16.15
C ILE A 355 8.40 4.91 17.33
N TYR A 356 8.22 3.67 17.74
CA TYR A 356 7.36 3.31 18.87
C TYR A 356 7.83 3.95 20.18
N SER A 357 9.12 3.82 20.48
CA SER A 357 9.72 4.35 21.71
C SER A 357 9.63 5.89 21.75
N GLU A 358 9.99 6.58 20.66
CA GLU A 358 9.91 8.04 20.55
C GLU A 358 8.47 8.54 20.77
N TYR A 359 7.50 7.85 20.19
CA TYR A 359 6.09 8.22 20.35
C TYR A 359 5.65 8.13 21.82
N TRP A 360 5.90 7.00 22.49
CA TRP A 360 5.45 6.80 23.86
C TRP A 360 6.21 7.61 24.88
N GLU A 361 7.50 7.90 24.66
CA GLU A 361 8.24 8.86 25.49
C GLU A 361 7.63 10.26 25.41
N THR A 362 7.28 10.70 24.20
CA THR A 362 6.60 12.00 24.00
C THR A 362 5.25 12.06 24.71
N GLN A 363 4.46 10.96 24.67
CA GLN A 363 3.17 10.91 25.35
C GLN A 363 3.32 10.99 26.88
N LYS A 364 4.34 10.35 27.46
CA LYS A 364 4.61 10.41 28.91
C LYS A 364 4.97 11.82 29.39
N CYS A 365 5.59 12.63 28.55
CA CYS A 365 5.94 14.02 28.90
C CYS A 365 4.73 14.99 28.84
N LEU A 366 3.61 14.56 28.27
CA LEU A 366 2.39 15.37 28.13
C LEU A 366 1.35 15.10 29.24
N VAL A 367 1.59 14.09 30.07
CA VAL A 367 0.78 13.73 31.25
C VAL A 367 1.49 14.20 32.53
#